data_c33ad06db597d2ee8f0f2e634f9dde16
#
_entry.id   c33ad06db597d2ee8f0f2e634f9dde16
#
_cell.length_a   1.000
_cell.length_b   1.000
_cell.length_c   1.000
_cell.angle_alpha   90.00
_cell.angle_beta   90.00
_cell.angle_gamma   90.00
#
_symmetry.space_group_name_H-M   'P 1'
#
loop_
_entity.id
_entity.type
_entity.pdbx_description
1 polymer ?
#
loop_
_entity_poly.entity_id
_entity_poly.type
_entity_poly.pdbx_seq_one_letter_code
_entity_poly.pdbx_strand_id
1 'polypeptide(L)' 'MSTDVKLLDTVALLEDVQAEEVLLKRGEVGAVVEILAPEVYEVEFCDDQGRAYAFASLRGDQLLVLHNQGKESLAA' A
#
# COMPACT_ATOMS: atom_id res chain seq x y z
N MET A 1 15.91 1.84 9.45
CA MET A 1 15.44 0.48 9.30
C MET A 1 14.80 0.30 7.94
N SER A 2 15.19 -0.70 7.22
CA SER A 2 14.63 -0.88 5.91
C SER A 2 13.24 -1.44 6.02
N THR A 3 12.37 -0.99 5.15
CA THR A 3 11.07 -1.58 4.98
C THR A 3 11.24 -2.74 4.04
N ASP A 4 10.56 -3.79 4.34
CA ASP A 4 10.65 -4.99 3.53
C ASP A 4 9.44 -5.05 2.61
N VAL A 5 9.25 -3.97 1.85
CA VAL A 5 8.10 -3.86 0.95
C VAL A 5 8.42 -4.54 -0.36
N LYS A 6 7.50 -5.36 -0.81
CA LYS A 6 7.68 -6.14 -2.03
C LYS A 6 6.55 -5.88 -2.99
N LEU A 7 6.79 -6.18 -4.24
CA LEU A 7 5.77 -6.08 -5.27
C LEU A 7 4.56 -6.92 -4.86
N LEU A 8 3.39 -6.34 -5.05
CA LEU A 8 2.08 -6.94 -4.74
C LEU A 8 1.77 -7.04 -3.25
N ASP A 9 2.64 -6.49 -2.40
CA ASP A 9 2.30 -6.41 -0.97
C ASP A 9 1.09 -5.53 -0.76
N THR A 10 0.28 -5.92 0.23
CA THR A 10 -0.80 -5.08 0.73
C THR A 10 -0.21 -4.16 1.78
N VAL A 11 -0.48 -2.88 1.68
CA VAL A 11 0.10 -1.88 2.57
C VAL A 11 -0.98 -0.92 3.06
N ALA A 12 -0.77 -0.36 4.23
CA ALA A 12 -1.63 0.69 4.77
C ALA A 12 -0.81 1.95 4.95
N LEU A 13 -1.45 3.09 4.78
CA LEU A 13 -0.79 4.37 4.96
C LEU A 13 -0.55 4.65 6.43
N LEU A 14 0.65 5.10 6.75
CA LEU A 14 1.00 5.51 8.12
C LEU A 14 0.67 6.97 8.38
N GLU A 15 0.34 7.73 7.35
CA GLU A 15 0.03 9.14 7.46
C GLU A 15 -0.87 9.53 6.30
N ASP A 16 -1.49 10.71 6.40
CA ASP A 16 -2.29 11.24 5.31
C ASP A 16 -1.36 11.62 4.15
N VAL A 17 -1.82 11.39 2.93
CA VAL A 17 -1.04 11.70 1.74
C VAL A 17 -1.95 12.36 0.72
N GLN A 18 -1.51 13.49 0.18
CA GLN A 18 -2.23 14.14 -0.91
C GLN A 18 -1.76 13.54 -2.23
N ALA A 19 -2.65 12.87 -2.93
CA ALA A 19 -2.35 12.24 -4.20
C ALA A 19 -3.17 12.95 -5.28
N GLU A 20 -2.58 13.88 -5.95
CA GLU A 20 -3.24 14.67 -6.97
C GLU A 20 -4.52 15.29 -6.39
N GLU A 21 -5.69 14.83 -6.81
CA GLU A 21 -6.94 15.42 -6.36
C GLU A 21 -7.57 14.67 -5.21
N VAL A 22 -6.93 13.63 -4.73
CA VAL A 22 -7.48 12.79 -3.68
C VAL A 22 -6.63 12.89 -2.44
N LEU A 23 -7.26 13.14 -1.30
CA LEU A 23 -6.55 13.06 -0.02
C LEU A 23 -6.71 11.64 0.51
N LEU A 24 -5.60 10.93 0.57
CA LEU A 24 -5.58 9.57 1.11
C LEU A 24 -5.30 9.68 2.58
N LYS A 25 -6.11 9.00 3.38
CA LYS A 25 -6.03 9.14 4.83
C LYS A 25 -5.20 8.02 5.42
N ARG A 26 -4.58 8.34 6.53
CA ARG A 26 -3.87 7.33 7.30
C ARG A 26 -4.76 6.12 7.49
N GLY A 27 -4.19 4.95 7.28
CA GLY A 27 -4.90 3.69 7.43
C GLY A 27 -5.54 3.16 6.17
N GLU A 28 -5.62 3.97 5.11
CA GLU A 28 -6.15 3.44 3.85
C GLU A 28 -5.21 2.39 3.31
N VAL A 29 -5.78 1.39 2.67
CA VAL A 29 -5.08 0.18 2.25
C VAL A 29 -4.97 0.15 0.74
N GLY A 30 -3.79 -0.19 0.25
CA GLY A 30 -3.56 -0.34 -1.17
C GLY A 30 -2.61 -1.49 -1.44
N ALA A 31 -2.24 -1.64 -2.70
CA ALA A 31 -1.32 -2.70 -3.12
C ALA A 31 -0.15 -2.08 -3.89
N VAL A 32 1.03 -2.62 -3.65
CA VAL A 32 2.24 -2.17 -4.34
C VAL A 32 2.22 -2.78 -5.74
N VAL A 33 2.11 -1.92 -6.74
CA VAL A 33 2.02 -2.40 -8.13
C VAL A 33 3.31 -2.19 -8.90
N GLU A 34 4.22 -1.36 -8.38
CA GLU A 34 5.50 -1.17 -9.05
C GLU A 34 6.53 -0.64 -8.05
N ILE A 35 7.77 -1.06 -8.21
CA ILE A 35 8.88 -0.54 -7.43
C ILE A 35 9.60 0.45 -8.33
N LEU A 36 9.51 1.73 -7.99
CA LEU A 36 9.99 2.80 -8.85
C LEU A 36 11.48 3.08 -8.63
N ALA A 37 11.95 2.89 -7.41
CA ALA A 37 13.33 3.15 -7.02
C ALA A 37 13.53 2.51 -5.66
N PRO A 38 14.76 2.45 -5.16
CA PRO A 38 14.95 1.94 -3.80
C PRO A 38 14.08 2.73 -2.83
N GLU A 39 13.24 2.03 -2.06
CA GLU A 39 12.36 2.61 -1.05
C GLU A 39 11.28 3.54 -1.61
N VAL A 40 10.99 3.45 -2.91
CA VAL A 40 9.92 4.24 -3.53
C VAL A 40 9.02 3.31 -4.31
N TYR A 41 7.74 3.37 -4.02
CA TYR A 41 6.78 2.39 -4.53
C TYR A 41 5.57 3.08 -5.11
N GLU A 42 5.06 2.51 -6.19
CA GLU A 42 3.77 2.93 -6.73
C GLU A 42 2.70 2.06 -6.10
N VAL A 43 1.73 2.70 -5.46
CA VAL A 43 0.68 2.01 -4.72
C VAL A 43 -0.66 2.34 -5.33
N GLU A 44 -1.45 1.30 -5.61
CA GLU A 44 -2.79 1.44 -6.15
C GLU A 44 -3.79 1.24 -5.03
N PHE A 45 -4.73 2.18 -4.91
CA PHE A 45 -5.79 2.11 -3.91
C PHE A 45 -7.10 1.81 -4.62
N CYS A 46 -7.79 0.77 -4.17
CA CYS A 46 -9.02 0.29 -4.80
C CYS A 46 -10.19 0.34 -3.82
N ASP A 47 -11.38 0.52 -4.37
CA ASP A 47 -12.59 0.51 -3.58
C ASP A 47 -13.07 -0.94 -3.35
N ASP A 48 -14.23 -1.08 -2.70
CA ASP A 48 -14.77 -2.37 -2.35
C ASP A 48 -15.05 -3.25 -3.56
N GLN A 49 -15.20 -2.64 -4.72
CA GLN A 49 -15.50 -3.38 -5.94
C GLN A 49 -14.27 -3.63 -6.78
N GLY A 50 -13.10 -3.33 -6.24
CA GLY A 50 -11.84 -3.60 -6.93
C GLY A 50 -11.45 -2.55 -7.95
N ARG A 51 -12.14 -1.41 -7.98
CA ARG A 51 -11.80 -0.35 -8.93
C ARG A 51 -10.82 0.61 -8.29
N ALA A 52 -9.79 0.95 -9.05
CA ALA A 52 -8.78 1.88 -8.56
C ALA A 52 -9.37 3.29 -8.47
N TYR A 53 -9.18 3.94 -7.33
CA TYR A 53 -9.61 5.33 -7.19
C TYR A 53 -8.42 6.27 -7.03
N ALA A 54 -7.23 5.73 -6.81
CA ALA A 54 -6.04 6.56 -6.68
C ALA A 54 -4.78 5.74 -6.86
N PHE A 55 -3.74 6.40 -7.35
CA PHE A 55 -2.38 5.86 -7.39
C PHE A 55 -1.49 6.88 -6.74
N ALA A 56 -0.49 6.44 -6.02
CA ALA A 56 0.45 7.35 -5.39
C ALA A 56 1.84 6.74 -5.35
N SER A 57 2.84 7.61 -5.54
CA SER A 57 4.24 7.21 -5.36
C SER A 57 4.60 7.50 -3.92
N LEU A 58 4.99 6.47 -3.18
CA LEU A 58 5.14 6.56 -1.74
C LEU A 58 6.47 5.99 -1.32
N ARG A 59 7.03 6.57 -0.25
CA ARG A 59 8.25 6.03 0.34
C ARG A 59 7.88 4.88 1.27
N GLY A 60 8.83 3.97 1.46
CA GLY A 60 8.62 2.85 2.36
C GLY A 60 8.26 3.27 3.78
N ASP A 61 8.79 4.41 4.24
CA ASP A 61 8.50 4.87 5.60
C ASP A 61 7.09 5.44 5.76
N GLN A 62 6.34 5.54 4.69
CA GLN A 62 4.93 5.95 4.75
C GLN A 62 3.98 4.75 4.76
N LEU A 63 4.54 3.53 4.73
CA LEU A 63 3.75 2.33 4.49
C LEU A 63 3.95 1.33 5.61
N LEU A 64 2.87 0.68 5.98
CA LEU A 64 2.89 -0.48 6.87
C LEU A 64 2.50 -1.70 6.05
N VAL A 65 3.39 -2.68 5.97
CA VAL A 65 3.09 -3.90 5.23
C VAL A 65 2.14 -4.76 6.06
N LEU A 66 1.05 -5.19 5.44
CA LEU A 66 0.06 -6.03 6.10
C LEU A 66 0.29 -7.47 5.68
N HIS A 67 0.46 -8.34 6.67
CA HIS A 67 0.72 -9.74 6.40
C HIS A 67 -0.56 -10.54 6.58
N ASN A 68 -0.75 -11.54 5.72
CA ASN A 68 -1.95 -12.36 5.73
C ASN A 68 -1.74 -13.69 6.43
N GLN A 69 -0.93 -13.70 7.46
CA GLN A 69 -0.60 -14.95 8.12
C GLN A 69 -1.80 -15.63 8.75
N GLY A 70 -2.70 -14.83 9.34
CA GLY A 70 -3.91 -15.40 9.88
C GLY A 70 -4.75 -16.07 8.84
N LYS A 71 -4.82 -15.46 7.67
CA LYS A 71 -5.58 -16.01 6.56
C LYS A 71 -4.97 -17.32 6.10
N GLU A 72 -3.67 -17.38 6.05
CA GLU A 72 -2.99 -18.61 5.67
C GLU A 72 -3.27 -19.71 6.65
N SER A 73 -3.27 -19.38 7.93
CA SER A 73 -3.56 -20.37 8.96
C SER A 73 -4.96 -20.93 8.80
N LEU A 74 -5.91 -20.08 8.45
CA LEU A 74 -7.28 -20.52 8.27
C LEU A 74 -7.43 -21.40 7.05
N ALA A 75 -6.62 -21.20 6.06
CA ALA A 75 -6.68 -21.98 4.83
C ALA A 75 -6.11 -23.38 5.02
N ALA A 76 -5.34 -23.57 6.03
CA ALA A 76 -4.66 -24.83 6.26
C ALA A 76 -5.63 -25.91 6.72
#